data_c8835aa7fd1c282f3db037efb8dddb3e
#
_entry.id   c8835aa7fd1c282f3db037efb8dddb3e
#
_cell.length_a   1.000
_cell.length_b   1.000
_cell.length_c   1.000
_cell.angle_alpha   90.00
_cell.angle_beta   90.00
_cell.angle_gamma   90.00
#
_symmetry.space_group_name_H-M   'P 1'
#
loop_
_entity.id
_entity.type
_entity.pdbx_description
1 polymer ?
#
loop_
_entity_poly.entity_id
_entity_poly.type
_entity_poly.pdbx_seq_one_letter_code
_entity_poly.pdbx_strand_id
1 'polypeptide(L)'
;VGLLSRYTVAACVAGGILVAGLGSAALADSTTLRVGHPSPAVSGAYPFARDEGGGLRYAIYDALTTFSPTGEFEPALAVSWKNETPTTWVFQLRENVVFSNGEPFNADTVVATLTELYNSEVLHARKADMGTIIGYEARSPYVVAITTTEPDPLLPNRLTQLPIIEPKAWATLGQEQYSRTPVGTGPYSLESWGPNNSNPILVVSESSWRDVEHITRVEVTVMPDVGSRVTGLMSGELDMAVSLPSDDIATLKAMGKTVMVVPNPSILSIALRTVRTDDSPLKDARVRRALNYAVDKQSIVDFILGGTTRVAHQPSTPDLIGYNPEAEPFDYNPERAQQLLAEAGYADGFPLKFSVYGGLLPGDSLIFQKVAQDLAAIGVDVELRQISFPDYVRRLFNADWEDIDGFSIGWMNMNLWDPQKAFEQFSCAYTAPFYCDEESMPLIEAAASEMDPVKRAALLQEITLRLRDQGAALWLLEFSGVVGFQPGYSTDRFRIDGSVYENITYIEQ
;
A
#
# COMPACT_ATOMS: atom_id res chain seq x y z
N VAL A 1 -53.20 74.05 20.01
CA VAL A 1 -52.54 75.02 20.87
C VAL A 1 -51.14 74.52 21.09
N GLY A 2 -50.15 74.90 20.39
CA GLY A 2 -49.41 76.13 20.39
C GLY A 2 -48.00 75.85 20.91
N LEU A 3 -47.10 76.07 20.07
CA LEU A 3 -46.04 77.05 19.90
C LEU A 3 -44.59 76.55 20.29
N LEU A 4 -43.74 76.48 19.28
CA LEU A 4 -42.53 77.27 19.02
C LEU A 4 -41.32 77.14 19.96
N SER A 5 -40.21 76.60 19.35
CA SER A 5 -39.01 77.40 19.01
C SER A 5 -37.87 77.46 20.03
N ARG A 6 -36.69 77.02 19.74
CA ARG A 6 -35.49 77.81 19.40
C ARG A 6 -34.21 76.98 19.33
N TYR A 7 -33.45 77.25 18.34
CA TYR A 7 -32.09 76.82 18.05
C TYR A 7 -31.07 77.21 19.11
N THR A 8 -30.11 76.42 19.40
CA THR A 8 -28.79 76.91 19.79
C THR A 8 -27.69 75.99 19.22
N VAL A 9 -26.79 76.55 18.46
CA VAL A 9 -25.58 76.01 17.90
C VAL A 9 -24.48 75.93 18.99
N ALA A 10 -23.83 74.85 19.12
CA ALA A 10 -22.53 74.78 19.85
C ALA A 10 -21.55 73.84 19.18
N ALA A 11 -20.33 74.31 19.13
CA ALA A 11 -19.22 74.00 18.29
C ALA A 11 -18.61 72.61 18.45
N CYS A 12 -18.00 72.18 17.35
CA CYS A 12 -17.11 71.03 17.21
C CYS A 12 -15.87 71.11 18.09
N VAL A 13 -15.56 70.01 18.78
CA VAL A 13 -14.19 69.68 19.18
C VAL A 13 -13.85 68.32 18.58
N ALA A 14 -12.93 68.34 17.64
CA ALA A 14 -12.36 67.14 17.03
C ALA A 14 -11.37 66.47 18.01
N GLY A 15 -11.77 65.36 18.59
CA GLY A 15 -10.90 64.44 19.31
C GLY A 15 -10.56 63.24 18.41
N GLY A 16 -9.37 63.24 17.83
CA GLY A 16 -8.87 62.13 17.07
C GLY A 16 -8.63 60.91 17.99
N ILE A 17 -9.44 59.86 17.82
CA ILE A 17 -9.15 58.54 18.38
C ILE A 17 -8.33 57.78 17.34
N LEU A 18 -7.04 57.61 17.64
CA LEU A 18 -6.18 56.65 16.95
C LEU A 18 -6.74 55.26 17.29
N VAL A 19 -7.48 54.66 16.40
CA VAL A 19 -7.79 53.23 16.44
C VAL A 19 -6.54 52.54 15.92
N ALA A 20 -5.71 52.02 16.87
CA ALA A 20 -4.68 51.02 16.55
C ALA A 20 -5.38 49.80 15.98
N GLY A 21 -5.27 49.60 14.67
CA GLY A 21 -5.68 48.38 14.01
C GLY A 21 -4.88 47.23 14.58
N LEU A 22 -5.47 46.50 15.51
CA LEU A 22 -5.07 45.12 15.76
C LEU A 22 -5.40 44.37 14.45
N GLY A 23 -4.35 44.12 13.66
CA GLY A 23 -4.46 43.19 12.56
C GLY A 23 -4.92 41.85 13.14
N SER A 24 -6.16 41.50 12.91
CA SER A 24 -6.62 40.13 12.99
C SER A 24 -5.74 39.39 12.02
N ALA A 25 -4.77 38.60 12.53
CA ALA A 25 -4.25 37.50 11.75
C ALA A 25 -5.48 36.72 11.30
N ALA A 26 -5.77 36.73 10.02
CA ALA A 26 -6.76 35.86 9.42
C ALA A 26 -6.34 34.45 9.82
N LEU A 27 -7.10 33.83 10.72
CA LEU A 27 -7.06 32.39 10.91
C LEU A 27 -7.29 31.84 9.50
N ALA A 28 -6.30 31.17 8.93
CA ALA A 28 -6.47 30.43 7.70
C ALA A 28 -7.73 29.58 7.89
N ASP A 29 -8.67 29.70 6.96
CA ASP A 29 -9.94 28.98 7.01
C ASP A 29 -9.58 27.49 7.10
N SER A 30 -9.90 26.85 8.24
CA SER A 30 -9.49 25.48 8.53
C SER A 30 -10.20 24.53 7.58
N THR A 31 -9.52 24.06 6.56
CA THR A 31 -10.10 23.12 5.59
C THR A 31 -10.16 21.72 6.19
N THR A 32 -11.37 21.28 6.48
CA THR A 32 -11.67 19.92 6.92
C THR A 32 -11.83 19.01 5.72
N LEU A 33 -11.12 17.88 5.71
CA LEU A 33 -11.27 16.81 4.72
C LEU A 33 -12.03 15.64 5.35
N ARG A 34 -13.24 15.36 4.85
CA ARG A 34 -14.07 14.22 5.26
C ARG A 34 -13.79 13.03 4.36
N VAL A 35 -13.23 11.96 4.91
CA VAL A 35 -12.72 10.79 4.17
C VAL A 35 -13.58 9.57 4.44
N GLY A 36 -14.10 8.93 3.38
CA GLY A 36 -14.74 7.61 3.44
C GLY A 36 -13.71 6.49 3.20
N HIS A 37 -13.45 5.66 4.22
CA HIS A 37 -12.47 4.58 4.18
C HIS A 37 -13.10 3.20 4.40
N PRO A 38 -12.71 2.12 3.65
CA PRO A 38 -13.34 0.81 3.77
C PRO A 38 -13.04 0.08 5.09
N SER A 39 -11.88 0.29 5.67
CA SER A 39 -11.37 -0.51 6.78
C SER A 39 -11.18 0.30 8.05
N PRO A 40 -11.56 -0.24 9.23
CA PRO A 40 -11.29 0.40 10.51
C PRO A 40 -9.81 0.28 10.86
N ALA A 41 -9.33 1.19 11.71
CA ALA A 41 -8.05 1.07 12.40
C ALA A 41 -8.18 0.05 13.54
N VAL A 42 -8.15 -1.25 13.22
CA VAL A 42 -8.41 -2.33 14.19
C VAL A 42 -7.43 -2.31 15.35
N SER A 43 -6.16 -2.01 15.07
CA SER A 43 -5.10 -1.88 16.07
C SER A 43 -4.98 -0.47 16.65
N GLY A 44 -5.93 0.43 16.37
CA GLY A 44 -5.77 1.84 16.68
C GLY A 44 -4.63 2.46 15.87
N ALA A 45 -3.87 3.37 16.49
CA ALA A 45 -2.65 3.91 15.90
C ALA A 45 -1.39 3.16 16.37
N TYR A 46 -1.48 1.83 16.52
CA TYR A 46 -0.36 1.01 16.97
C TYR A 46 0.77 0.98 15.94
N PRO A 47 1.98 1.48 16.27
CA PRO A 47 3.03 1.69 15.26
C PRO A 47 3.58 0.40 14.65
N PHE A 48 3.54 -0.71 15.38
CA PHE A 48 4.06 -2.01 14.92
C PHE A 48 2.97 -2.94 14.34
N ALA A 49 1.76 -2.44 14.12
CA ALA A 49 0.72 -3.16 13.40
C ALA A 49 1.03 -3.23 11.89
N ARG A 50 0.41 -4.18 11.20
CA ARG A 50 0.45 -4.29 9.74
C ARG A 50 -0.76 -3.68 9.05
N ASP A 51 -1.83 -3.41 9.80
CA ASP A 51 -2.99 -2.70 9.28
C ASP A 51 -2.67 -1.22 9.05
N GLU A 52 -3.17 -0.67 7.97
CA GLU A 52 -2.91 0.72 7.59
C GLU A 52 -3.83 1.71 8.30
N GLY A 53 -4.90 1.21 8.94
CA GLY A 53 -5.78 1.97 9.80
C GLY A 53 -6.35 3.26 9.20
N GLY A 54 -6.74 3.24 7.91
CA GLY A 54 -7.26 4.44 7.26
C GLY A 54 -6.22 5.52 6.98
N GLY A 55 -4.96 5.15 6.78
CA GLY A 55 -3.87 6.09 6.51
C GLY A 55 -3.27 6.72 7.77
N LEU A 56 -3.70 6.30 8.97
CA LEU A 56 -3.23 6.86 10.24
C LEU A 56 -1.72 6.79 10.41
N ARG A 57 -1.10 5.70 9.98
CA ARG A 57 0.34 5.49 10.14
C ARG A 57 1.15 6.62 9.50
N TYR A 58 0.85 6.96 8.26
CA TYR A 58 1.58 7.99 7.52
C TYR A 58 1.22 9.41 7.96
N ALA A 59 0.04 9.59 8.52
CA ALA A 59 -0.39 10.88 9.05
C ALA A 59 0.26 11.21 10.39
N ILE A 60 0.44 10.21 11.28
CA ILE A 60 0.89 10.41 12.67
C ILE A 60 2.39 10.17 12.82
N TYR A 61 2.95 9.20 12.08
CA TYR A 61 4.33 8.77 12.23
C TYR A 61 5.14 9.00 10.97
N ASP A 62 6.45 9.14 11.15
CA ASP A 62 7.43 9.01 10.09
C ASP A 62 8.29 7.77 10.31
N ALA A 63 8.82 7.26 9.21
CA ALA A 63 9.86 6.24 9.16
C ALA A 63 11.22 6.88 8.79
N LEU A 64 12.29 6.09 8.75
CA LEU A 64 13.59 6.61 8.32
C LEU A 64 13.59 7.01 6.85
N THR A 65 12.90 6.26 6.02
CA THR A 65 12.84 6.39 4.58
C THR A 65 11.39 6.29 4.11
N THR A 66 11.09 6.73 2.90
CA THR A 66 9.74 6.64 2.32
C THR A 66 9.82 6.39 0.82
N PHE A 67 8.68 6.13 0.19
CA PHE A 67 8.53 6.10 -1.27
C PHE A 67 7.65 7.26 -1.74
N SER A 68 7.95 7.78 -2.91
CA SER A 68 7.03 8.64 -3.65
C SER A 68 5.79 7.83 -4.10
N PRO A 69 4.73 8.48 -4.57
CA PRO A 69 3.59 7.79 -5.18
C PRO A 69 3.94 6.90 -6.38
N THR A 70 5.03 7.20 -7.06
CA THR A 70 5.56 6.46 -8.21
C THR A 70 6.61 5.40 -7.83
N GLY A 71 6.88 5.24 -6.53
CA GLY A 71 7.82 4.24 -6.01
C GLY A 71 9.28 4.69 -6.00
N GLU A 72 9.56 5.95 -6.27
CA GLU A 72 10.90 6.50 -6.09
C GLU A 72 11.25 6.55 -4.62
N PHE A 73 12.47 6.17 -4.30
CA PHE A 73 12.94 6.11 -2.92
C PHE A 73 13.33 7.50 -2.41
N GLU A 74 12.68 7.97 -1.35
CA GLU A 74 12.81 9.34 -0.85
C GLU A 74 13.32 9.38 0.60
N PRO A 75 14.09 10.43 0.96
CA PRO A 75 14.43 10.75 2.35
C PRO A 75 13.19 11.08 3.18
N ALA A 76 13.19 10.59 4.44
CA ALA A 76 12.21 10.99 5.46
C ALA A 76 12.95 11.44 6.74
N LEU A 77 12.90 10.69 7.83
CA LEU A 77 13.69 10.99 9.03
C LEU A 77 15.20 10.75 8.83
N ALA A 78 15.59 9.91 7.86
CA ALA A 78 16.96 9.87 7.36
C ALA A 78 17.07 10.73 6.10
N VAL A 79 18.07 11.61 6.03
CA VAL A 79 18.32 12.49 4.88
C VAL A 79 19.26 11.85 3.85
N SER A 80 20.04 10.86 4.26
CA SER A 80 20.89 10.06 3.38
C SER A 80 21.28 8.75 4.06
N TRP A 81 21.68 7.77 3.27
CA TRP A 81 22.16 6.46 3.75
C TRP A 81 23.19 5.88 2.79
N LYS A 82 24.02 5.00 3.33
CA LYS A 82 24.97 4.22 2.55
C LYS A 82 25.26 2.90 3.24
N ASN A 83 25.58 1.89 2.48
CA ASN A 83 26.17 0.69 3.05
C ASN A 83 27.70 0.92 3.25
N GLU A 84 28.14 0.79 4.51
CA GLU A 84 29.55 0.92 4.90
C GLU A 84 30.28 -0.39 4.70
N THR A 85 29.58 -1.50 4.93
CA THR A 85 30.00 -2.88 4.61
C THR A 85 28.80 -3.60 3.99
N PRO A 86 28.96 -4.76 3.36
CA PRO A 86 27.81 -5.50 2.82
C PRO A 86 26.68 -5.75 3.82
N THR A 87 26.97 -5.81 5.11
CA THR A 87 25.99 -6.07 6.18
C THR A 87 25.71 -4.88 7.09
N THR A 88 26.31 -3.71 6.85
CA THR A 88 26.12 -2.54 7.71
C THR A 88 25.72 -1.33 6.90
N TRP A 89 24.52 -0.82 7.19
CA TRP A 89 24.02 0.43 6.67
C TRP A 89 24.18 1.56 7.69
N VAL A 90 24.56 2.75 7.21
CA VAL A 90 24.68 3.95 8.02
C VAL A 90 23.71 5.00 7.50
N PHE A 91 22.87 5.52 8.37
CA PHE A 91 21.85 6.52 8.07
C PHE A 91 22.23 7.84 8.74
N GLN A 92 22.25 8.93 7.95
CA GLN A 92 22.32 10.29 8.47
C GLN A 92 20.91 10.77 8.73
N LEU A 93 20.62 11.18 9.95
CA LEU A 93 19.30 11.58 10.39
C LEU A 93 19.04 13.08 10.19
N ARG A 94 17.77 13.43 10.04
CA ARG A 94 17.29 14.81 9.99
C ARG A 94 17.44 15.47 11.37
N GLU A 95 17.98 16.69 11.37
CA GLU A 95 18.11 17.50 12.57
C GLU A 95 16.85 18.34 12.81
N ASN A 96 16.68 18.81 14.05
CA ASN A 96 15.59 19.70 14.46
C ASN A 96 14.18 19.14 14.30
N VAL A 97 14.03 17.82 14.23
CA VAL A 97 12.73 17.15 14.29
C VAL A 97 12.35 16.93 15.76
N VAL A 98 11.08 17.18 16.07
CA VAL A 98 10.51 16.90 17.38
C VAL A 98 9.22 16.09 17.25
N PHE A 99 8.93 15.29 18.25
CA PHE A 99 7.67 14.57 18.36
C PHE A 99 6.51 15.51 18.75
N SER A 100 5.28 15.07 18.58
CA SER A 100 4.07 15.86 18.91
C SER A 100 3.96 16.26 20.39
N ASN A 101 4.72 15.62 21.28
CA ASN A 101 4.85 15.99 22.69
C ASN A 101 6.04 16.93 22.99
N GLY A 102 6.78 17.37 21.98
CA GLY A 102 7.93 18.28 22.08
C GLY A 102 9.27 17.59 22.38
N GLU A 103 9.32 16.28 22.56
CA GLU A 103 10.57 15.54 22.74
C GLU A 103 11.36 15.47 21.43
N PRO A 104 12.71 15.57 21.45
CA PRO A 104 13.52 15.58 20.26
C PRO A 104 13.64 14.20 19.62
N PHE A 105 13.62 14.15 18.29
CA PHE A 105 14.02 12.99 17.51
C PHE A 105 15.56 12.99 17.33
N ASN A 106 16.17 11.82 17.51
CA ASN A 106 17.61 11.61 17.31
C ASN A 106 17.93 10.11 17.12
N ALA A 107 19.21 9.75 17.03
CA ALA A 107 19.64 8.36 16.85
C ALA A 107 19.23 7.44 18.01
N ASP A 108 19.15 7.96 19.24
CA ASP A 108 18.72 7.16 20.40
C ASP A 108 17.25 6.75 20.29
N THR A 109 16.38 7.56 19.67
CA THR A 109 14.98 7.20 19.46
C THR A 109 14.85 6.09 18.41
N VAL A 110 15.70 6.06 17.39
CA VAL A 110 15.77 4.96 16.41
C VAL A 110 16.25 3.67 17.09
N VAL A 111 17.31 3.76 17.89
CA VAL A 111 17.83 2.62 18.66
C VAL A 111 16.77 2.09 19.62
N ALA A 112 16.04 2.96 20.31
CA ALA A 112 14.95 2.58 21.21
C ALA A 112 13.79 1.88 20.46
N THR A 113 13.42 2.38 19.28
CA THR A 113 12.39 1.76 18.42
C THR A 113 12.78 0.34 18.01
N LEU A 114 14.02 0.15 17.54
CA LEU A 114 14.53 -1.17 17.17
C LEU A 114 14.67 -2.09 18.39
N THR A 115 15.06 -1.54 19.54
CA THR A 115 15.14 -2.29 20.80
C THR A 115 13.76 -2.82 21.21
N GLU A 116 12.72 -1.99 21.15
CA GLU A 116 11.35 -2.43 21.40
C GLU A 116 10.95 -3.52 20.43
N LEU A 117 11.19 -3.32 19.13
CA LEU A 117 10.80 -4.28 18.10
C LEU A 117 11.47 -5.66 18.27
N TYR A 118 12.73 -5.71 18.68
CA TYR A 118 13.51 -6.96 18.70
C TYR A 118 13.62 -7.61 20.08
N ASN A 119 13.65 -6.84 21.16
CA ASN A 119 13.92 -7.31 22.52
C ASN A 119 12.69 -7.32 23.43
N SER A 120 11.56 -6.78 23.00
CA SER A 120 10.30 -6.87 23.74
C SER A 120 9.83 -8.31 23.88
N GLU A 121 9.19 -8.64 25.00
CA GLU A 121 8.47 -9.90 25.20
C GLU A 121 7.23 -9.99 24.27
N VAL A 122 6.74 -8.86 23.80
CA VAL A 122 5.63 -8.78 22.84
C VAL A 122 6.14 -9.07 21.43
N LEU A 123 5.51 -10.02 20.76
CA LEU A 123 5.80 -10.31 19.37
C LEU A 123 5.12 -9.26 18.46
N HIS A 124 5.89 -8.29 18.02
CA HIS A 124 5.41 -7.27 17.09
C HIS A 124 5.31 -7.80 15.66
N ALA A 125 4.17 -7.58 15.01
CA ALA A 125 3.94 -8.08 13.65
C ALA A 125 4.95 -7.53 12.62
N ARG A 126 5.41 -6.27 12.79
CA ARG A 126 6.41 -5.62 11.92
C ARG A 126 7.79 -6.27 11.96
N LYS A 127 8.15 -6.97 13.04
CA LYS A 127 9.46 -7.63 13.17
C LYS A 127 9.77 -8.53 11.96
N ALA A 128 8.78 -9.26 11.47
CA ALA A 128 8.96 -10.15 10.32
C ALA A 128 9.23 -9.40 9.00
N ASP A 129 8.93 -8.10 8.92
CA ASP A 129 9.14 -7.29 7.71
C ASP A 129 10.54 -6.65 7.67
N MET A 130 11.25 -6.61 8.82
CA MET A 130 12.53 -5.90 8.98
C MET A 130 13.78 -6.70 8.58
N GLY A 131 13.60 -7.89 8.02
CA GLY A 131 14.73 -8.73 7.62
C GLY A 131 15.53 -9.27 8.82
N THR A 132 16.82 -9.38 8.64
CA THR A 132 17.75 -10.06 9.56
C THR A 132 18.60 -9.09 10.38
N ILE A 133 18.01 -8.01 10.93
CA ILE A 133 18.72 -7.04 11.76
C ILE A 133 19.20 -7.74 13.05
N ILE A 134 20.51 -7.63 13.35
CA ILE A 134 21.17 -8.19 14.54
C ILE A 134 21.88 -7.14 15.39
N GLY A 135 22.07 -5.93 14.87
CA GLY A 135 22.73 -4.86 15.58
C GLY A 135 22.26 -3.50 15.13
N TYR A 136 22.20 -2.57 16.05
CA TYR A 136 21.88 -1.16 15.81
C TYR A 136 22.51 -0.30 16.88
N GLU A 137 23.14 0.80 16.47
CA GLU A 137 23.85 1.69 17.38
C GLU A 137 23.76 3.16 16.95
N ALA A 138 23.63 4.05 17.93
CA ALA A 138 23.80 5.48 17.73
C ALA A 138 25.31 5.79 17.71
N ARG A 139 25.86 6.20 16.57
CA ARG A 139 27.27 6.62 16.43
C ARG A 139 27.47 8.09 16.79
N SER A 140 26.41 8.87 16.65
CA SER A 140 26.34 10.27 17.09
C SER A 140 24.85 10.64 17.25
N PRO A 141 24.50 11.84 17.74
CA PRO A 141 23.10 12.24 17.88
C PRO A 141 22.25 12.12 16.61
N TYR A 142 22.89 12.20 15.42
CA TYR A 142 22.19 12.14 14.14
C TYR A 142 22.78 11.12 13.16
N VAL A 143 23.46 10.08 13.67
CA VAL A 143 23.98 8.98 12.86
C VAL A 143 23.63 7.66 13.52
N VAL A 144 22.90 6.81 12.81
CA VAL A 144 22.60 5.44 13.26
C VAL A 144 23.20 4.43 12.30
N ALA A 145 23.81 3.39 12.82
CA ALA A 145 24.25 2.22 12.06
C ALA A 145 23.36 1.02 12.38
N ILE A 146 22.96 0.28 11.34
CA ILE A 146 22.15 -0.93 11.45
C ILE A 146 22.86 -2.06 10.74
N THR A 147 23.02 -3.19 11.44
CA THR A 147 23.74 -4.37 10.96
C THR A 147 22.81 -5.56 10.81
N THR A 148 22.94 -6.28 9.69
CA THR A 148 22.20 -7.50 9.35
C THR A 148 23.11 -8.73 9.39
N THR A 149 22.53 -9.94 9.49
CA THR A 149 23.30 -11.21 9.46
C THR A 149 23.94 -11.44 8.10
N GLU A 150 23.26 -11.03 7.03
CA GLU A 150 23.68 -11.18 5.64
C GLU A 150 23.52 -9.84 4.92
N PRO A 151 24.15 -9.66 3.73
CA PRO A 151 23.91 -8.48 2.92
C PRO A 151 22.42 -8.31 2.63
N ASP A 152 21.82 -7.16 2.96
CA ASP A 152 20.42 -6.85 2.69
C ASP A 152 20.31 -5.54 1.88
N PRO A 153 20.22 -5.64 0.54
CA PRO A 153 20.04 -4.47 -0.31
C PRO A 153 18.72 -3.76 -0.08
N LEU A 154 17.75 -4.43 0.54
CA LEU A 154 16.40 -3.91 0.82
C LEU A 154 16.24 -3.34 2.23
N LEU A 155 17.28 -3.29 3.06
CA LEU A 155 17.14 -2.74 4.41
C LEU A 155 16.56 -1.31 4.41
N PRO A 156 17.00 -0.37 3.55
CA PRO A 156 16.36 0.94 3.47
C PRO A 156 14.88 0.86 3.09
N ASN A 157 14.49 -0.02 2.16
CA ASN A 157 13.10 -0.24 1.76
C ASN A 157 12.25 -0.78 2.91
N ARG A 158 12.79 -1.73 3.70
CA ARG A 158 12.11 -2.29 4.88
C ARG A 158 11.83 -1.20 5.93
N LEU A 159 12.76 -0.28 6.11
CA LEU A 159 12.65 0.80 7.09
C LEU A 159 11.55 1.83 6.75
N THR A 160 11.01 1.85 5.52
CA THR A 160 9.80 2.62 5.19
C THR A 160 8.57 2.12 5.97
N GLN A 161 8.61 0.87 6.39
CA GLN A 161 7.52 0.21 7.10
C GLN A 161 7.62 0.32 8.63
N LEU A 162 8.68 0.93 9.16
CA LEU A 162 8.93 1.04 10.60
C LEU A 162 8.71 2.47 11.11
N PRO A 163 7.54 2.80 11.66
CA PRO A 163 7.32 4.05 12.37
C PRO A 163 8.26 4.21 13.56
N ILE A 164 8.81 5.40 13.73
CA ILE A 164 9.67 5.70 14.89
C ILE A 164 8.81 6.15 16.06
N ILE A 165 8.97 5.49 17.21
CA ILE A 165 8.23 5.79 18.43
C ILE A 165 8.97 6.83 19.29
N GLU A 166 8.22 7.57 20.11
CA GLU A 166 8.77 8.38 21.21
C GLU A 166 8.96 7.46 22.43
N PRO A 167 10.21 7.15 22.84
CA PRO A 167 10.47 6.07 23.80
C PRO A 167 9.98 6.36 25.22
N LYS A 168 9.96 7.63 25.68
CA LYS A 168 9.47 7.97 27.03
C LYS A 168 7.95 7.83 27.12
N ALA A 169 7.22 8.29 26.10
CA ALA A 169 5.79 8.11 26.03
C ALA A 169 5.43 6.63 25.90
N TRP A 170 6.16 5.87 25.05
CA TRP A 170 5.98 4.43 24.93
C TRP A 170 6.14 3.73 26.28
N ALA A 171 7.22 3.97 27.00
CA ALA A 171 7.51 3.37 28.29
C ALA A 171 6.48 3.76 29.37
N THR A 172 5.94 4.98 29.31
CA THR A 172 4.99 5.51 30.30
C THR A 172 3.56 5.02 30.04
N LEU A 173 3.12 5.03 28.78
CA LEU A 173 1.75 4.72 28.41
C LEU A 173 1.53 3.21 28.19
N GLY A 174 2.58 2.51 27.76
CA GLY A 174 2.46 1.12 27.30
C GLY A 174 1.71 1.01 25.98
N GLN A 175 1.71 -0.18 25.39
CA GLN A 175 1.20 -0.45 24.05
C GLN A 175 -0.25 0.01 23.85
N GLU A 176 -1.16 -0.37 24.75
CA GLU A 176 -2.59 -0.09 24.59
C GLU A 176 -2.88 1.41 24.61
N GLN A 177 -2.37 2.12 25.59
CA GLN A 177 -2.62 3.56 25.72
C GLN A 177 -1.90 4.35 24.63
N TYR A 178 -0.67 3.96 24.26
CA TYR A 178 0.06 4.58 23.15
C TYR A 178 -0.68 4.45 21.82
N SER A 179 -1.36 3.32 21.58
CA SER A 179 -2.19 3.11 20.38
C SER A 179 -3.42 4.03 20.34
N ARG A 180 -3.90 4.48 21.50
CA ARG A 180 -5.05 5.38 21.64
C ARG A 180 -4.65 6.86 21.65
N THR A 181 -3.47 7.17 22.14
CA THR A 181 -2.90 8.53 22.23
C THR A 181 -1.49 8.54 21.67
N PRO A 182 -1.37 8.37 20.33
CA PRO A 182 -0.09 8.19 19.67
C PRO A 182 0.77 9.46 19.75
N VAL A 183 2.09 9.27 19.85
CA VAL A 183 3.09 10.34 19.80
C VAL A 183 4.01 10.06 18.62
N GLY A 184 3.96 10.90 17.61
CA GLY A 184 4.73 10.74 16.36
C GLY A 184 5.34 12.06 15.90
N THR A 185 6.05 12.00 14.78
CA THR A 185 6.69 13.15 14.12
C THR A 185 5.95 13.59 12.86
N GLY A 186 4.85 12.91 12.54
CA GLY A 186 4.08 13.11 11.32
C GLY A 186 3.35 14.47 11.25
N PRO A 187 2.76 14.79 10.09
CA PRO A 187 2.13 16.08 9.86
C PRO A 187 0.83 16.28 10.62
N TYR A 188 0.25 15.21 11.15
CA TYR A 188 -0.97 15.27 11.95
C TYR A 188 -0.81 14.60 13.30
N SER A 189 -1.59 15.08 14.25
CA SER A 189 -1.81 14.45 15.56
C SER A 189 -3.25 13.94 15.66
N LEU A 190 -3.45 12.87 16.41
CA LEU A 190 -4.79 12.35 16.68
C LEU A 190 -5.47 13.25 17.72
N GLU A 191 -6.56 13.90 17.34
CA GLU A 191 -7.40 14.69 18.24
C GLU A 191 -8.32 13.77 19.04
N SER A 192 -9.00 12.85 18.36
CA SER A 192 -9.95 11.93 19.00
C SER A 192 -10.25 10.72 18.09
N TRP A 193 -10.85 9.69 18.71
CA TRP A 193 -11.34 8.50 18.01
C TRP A 193 -12.81 8.64 17.72
N GLY A 194 -13.50 9.61 17.56
CA GLY A 194 -14.91 9.72 17.22
C GLY A 194 -15.84 8.68 17.86
N PRO A 195 -17.09 8.62 17.45
CA PRO A 195 -18.04 7.62 17.95
C PRO A 195 -17.55 6.17 17.70
N ASN A 196 -17.69 5.31 18.72
CA ASN A 196 -17.32 3.89 18.67
C ASN A 196 -15.79 3.61 18.52
N ASN A 197 -14.92 4.57 18.78
CA ASN A 197 -13.46 4.44 18.66
C ASN A 197 -12.97 3.89 17.30
N SER A 198 -13.69 4.22 16.24
CA SER A 198 -13.39 3.71 14.88
C SER A 198 -13.18 4.79 13.83
N ASN A 199 -13.61 6.02 14.12
CA ASN A 199 -13.55 7.14 13.19
C ASN A 199 -12.54 8.18 13.69
N PRO A 200 -11.25 8.07 13.33
CA PRO A 200 -10.24 8.98 13.84
C PRO A 200 -10.41 10.39 13.28
N ILE A 201 -10.16 11.37 14.13
CA ILE A 201 -10.10 12.78 13.78
C ILE A 201 -8.68 13.25 13.99
N LEU A 202 -8.07 13.74 12.93
CA LEU A 202 -6.70 14.23 12.91
C LEU A 202 -6.69 15.75 12.75
N VAL A 203 -5.72 16.39 13.40
CA VAL A 203 -5.44 17.82 13.27
C VAL A 203 -3.97 18.04 12.97
N VAL A 204 -3.64 19.11 12.28
CA VAL A 204 -2.23 19.44 11.96
C VAL A 204 -1.40 19.46 13.25
N SER A 205 -0.25 18.82 13.17
CA SER A 205 0.75 18.83 14.23
C SER A 205 1.63 20.08 14.12
N GLU A 206 1.55 20.97 15.11
CA GLU A 206 2.38 22.19 15.15
C GLU A 206 3.88 21.89 15.20
N SER A 207 4.26 20.69 15.62
CA SER A 207 5.64 20.23 15.72
C SER A 207 6.16 19.51 14.47
N SER A 208 5.32 19.31 13.45
CA SER A 208 5.74 18.60 12.24
C SER A 208 6.84 19.33 11.47
N TRP A 209 7.80 18.57 10.98
CA TRP A 209 8.82 19.05 10.06
C TRP A 209 8.35 19.09 8.60
N ARG A 210 7.16 18.52 8.32
CA ARG A 210 6.49 18.55 7.03
C ARG A 210 5.47 19.68 7.01
N ASP A 211 5.46 20.47 5.95
CA ASP A 211 4.49 21.54 5.79
C ASP A 211 3.12 20.97 5.41
N VAL A 212 2.06 21.55 5.98
CA VAL A 212 0.65 21.28 5.64
C VAL A 212 0.01 22.59 5.23
N GLU A 213 -0.29 22.76 3.95
CA GLU A 213 -0.75 24.05 3.43
C GLU A 213 -2.26 24.21 3.46
N HIS A 214 -3.02 23.15 3.17
CA HIS A 214 -4.46 23.27 2.93
C HIS A 214 -5.32 22.49 3.93
N ILE A 215 -5.03 21.23 4.17
CA ILE A 215 -5.90 20.34 4.95
C ILE A 215 -5.46 20.39 6.42
N THR A 216 -6.16 21.18 7.23
CA THR A 216 -5.80 21.35 8.66
C THR A 216 -6.50 20.36 9.57
N ARG A 217 -7.54 19.68 9.09
CA ARG A 217 -8.32 18.68 9.82
C ARG A 217 -8.73 17.55 8.89
N VAL A 218 -8.61 16.29 9.34
CA VAL A 218 -9.07 15.12 8.61
C VAL A 218 -10.04 14.33 9.49
N GLU A 219 -11.22 14.05 8.96
CA GLU A 219 -12.24 13.24 9.62
C GLU A 219 -12.45 11.96 8.83
N VAL A 220 -11.96 10.83 9.34
CA VAL A 220 -12.10 9.55 8.66
C VAL A 220 -13.36 8.84 9.14
N THR A 221 -14.26 8.52 8.21
CA THR A 221 -15.44 7.70 8.48
C THR A 221 -15.24 6.32 7.87
N VAL A 222 -15.34 5.30 8.71
CA VAL A 222 -15.25 3.90 8.27
C VAL A 222 -16.57 3.49 7.62
N MET A 223 -16.51 3.19 6.33
CA MET A 223 -17.64 2.78 5.49
C MET A 223 -17.25 1.51 4.70
N PRO A 224 -17.41 0.29 5.25
CA PRO A 224 -17.05 -0.95 4.55
C PRO A 224 -17.83 -1.18 3.26
N ASP A 225 -19.10 -0.77 3.23
CA ASP A 225 -19.93 -0.86 2.04
C ASP A 225 -19.50 0.15 0.99
N VAL A 226 -19.17 -0.34 -0.20
CA VAL A 226 -18.66 0.50 -1.30
C VAL A 226 -19.73 1.45 -1.84
N GLY A 227 -20.99 1.03 -1.89
CA GLY A 227 -22.11 1.87 -2.33
C GLY A 227 -22.33 3.07 -1.40
N SER A 228 -22.11 2.88 -0.10
CA SER A 228 -22.15 3.97 0.88
C SER A 228 -21.05 5.00 0.63
N ARG A 229 -19.83 4.58 0.30
CA ARG A 229 -18.73 5.50 -0.06
C ARG A 229 -19.02 6.27 -1.33
N VAL A 230 -19.54 5.61 -2.36
CA VAL A 230 -19.94 6.24 -3.62
C VAL A 230 -21.05 7.26 -3.37
N THR A 231 -22.10 6.88 -2.63
CA THR A 231 -23.23 7.77 -2.29
C THR A 231 -22.78 8.97 -1.45
N GLY A 232 -21.93 8.76 -0.45
CA GLY A 232 -21.38 9.83 0.38
C GLY A 232 -20.57 10.85 -0.42
N LEU A 233 -19.78 10.38 -1.40
CA LEU A 233 -19.08 11.27 -2.33
C LEU A 233 -20.03 12.00 -3.27
N MET A 234 -21.04 11.33 -3.82
CA MET A 234 -22.04 11.95 -4.70
C MET A 234 -22.83 13.05 -3.98
N SER A 235 -23.27 12.82 -2.76
CA SER A 235 -24.06 13.76 -1.95
C SER A 235 -23.27 14.93 -1.39
N GLY A 236 -21.93 14.83 -1.33
CA GLY A 236 -21.07 15.81 -0.66
C GLY A 236 -20.98 15.61 0.86
N GLU A 237 -21.42 14.48 1.39
CA GLU A 237 -21.15 14.06 2.77
C GLU A 237 -19.65 13.79 2.97
N LEU A 238 -19.00 13.23 1.95
CA LEU A 238 -17.55 12.99 1.90
C LEU A 238 -16.90 13.96 0.92
N ASP A 239 -15.71 14.44 1.26
CA ASP A 239 -14.84 15.21 0.39
C ASP A 239 -13.92 14.32 -0.42
N MET A 240 -13.57 13.15 0.14
CA MET A 240 -12.74 12.12 -0.47
C MET A 240 -13.29 10.73 -0.15
N ALA A 241 -13.24 9.84 -1.11
CA ALA A 241 -13.57 8.43 -0.90
C ALA A 241 -12.54 7.53 -1.60
N VAL A 242 -12.05 6.52 -0.89
CA VAL A 242 -11.04 5.58 -1.41
C VAL A 242 -11.66 4.23 -1.77
N SER A 243 -10.94 3.44 -2.57
CA SER A 243 -11.36 2.09 -3.02
C SER A 243 -12.76 2.11 -3.64
N LEU A 244 -12.96 3.00 -4.59
CA LEU A 244 -14.19 3.10 -5.38
C LEU A 244 -14.18 2.09 -6.54
N PRO A 245 -15.36 1.63 -7.02
CA PRO A 245 -15.45 0.76 -8.18
C PRO A 245 -15.12 1.51 -9.45
N SER A 246 -14.52 0.82 -10.42
CA SER A 246 -14.25 1.35 -11.76
C SER A 246 -15.52 1.75 -12.51
N ASP A 247 -16.62 1.03 -12.29
CA ASP A 247 -17.90 1.26 -12.95
C ASP A 247 -18.53 2.63 -12.62
N ASP A 248 -18.20 3.18 -11.45
CA ASP A 248 -18.72 4.47 -11.02
C ASP A 248 -17.91 5.68 -11.53
N ILE A 249 -16.75 5.47 -12.14
CA ILE A 249 -15.86 6.55 -12.61
C ILE A 249 -16.57 7.49 -13.57
N ALA A 250 -17.27 6.93 -14.59
CA ALA A 250 -17.96 7.74 -15.58
C ALA A 250 -19.08 8.58 -14.93
N THR A 251 -19.84 7.99 -14.02
CA THR A 251 -20.92 8.65 -13.29
C THR A 251 -20.39 9.76 -12.39
N LEU A 252 -19.34 9.48 -11.61
CA LEU A 252 -18.71 10.46 -10.73
C LEU A 252 -18.15 11.66 -11.52
N LYS A 253 -17.44 11.40 -12.63
CA LYS A 253 -16.93 12.45 -13.52
C LYS A 253 -18.06 13.27 -14.15
N ALA A 254 -19.18 12.65 -14.56
CA ALA A 254 -20.33 13.34 -15.09
C ALA A 254 -21.02 14.23 -14.05
N MET A 255 -20.89 13.90 -12.75
CA MET A 255 -21.33 14.73 -11.62
C MET A 255 -20.30 15.79 -11.19
N GLY A 256 -19.24 15.99 -11.95
CA GLY A 256 -18.21 16.98 -11.68
C GLY A 256 -17.21 16.58 -10.57
N LYS A 257 -17.18 15.31 -10.16
CA LYS A 257 -16.20 14.83 -9.18
C LYS A 257 -14.84 14.62 -9.86
N THR A 258 -13.77 14.88 -9.13
CA THR A 258 -12.41 14.50 -9.55
C THR A 258 -12.20 13.03 -9.23
N VAL A 259 -11.81 12.22 -10.21
CA VAL A 259 -11.54 10.80 -10.01
C VAL A 259 -10.13 10.48 -10.49
N MET A 260 -9.35 9.91 -9.60
CA MET A 260 -7.97 9.49 -9.82
C MET A 260 -7.90 7.95 -9.83
N VAL A 261 -7.18 7.40 -10.80
CA VAL A 261 -6.74 5.99 -10.79
C VAL A 261 -5.31 5.98 -10.29
N VAL A 262 -5.07 5.26 -9.20
CA VAL A 262 -3.77 5.18 -8.53
C VAL A 262 -3.12 3.85 -8.89
N PRO A 263 -1.98 3.85 -9.59
CA PRO A 263 -1.24 2.63 -9.91
C PRO A 263 -0.76 1.91 -8.64
N ASN A 264 -0.68 0.58 -8.72
CA ASN A 264 -0.14 -0.26 -7.67
C ASN A 264 0.77 -1.30 -8.32
N PRO A 265 2.05 -1.42 -7.93
CA PRO A 265 3.01 -2.33 -8.55
C PRO A 265 2.77 -3.80 -8.21
N SER A 266 1.65 -4.13 -7.59
CA SER A 266 1.27 -5.51 -7.27
C SER A 266 0.45 -6.14 -8.40
N ILE A 267 0.42 -7.47 -8.45
CA ILE A 267 -0.21 -8.23 -9.53
C ILE A 267 -1.20 -9.23 -8.96
N LEU A 268 -2.40 -9.28 -9.53
CA LEU A 268 -3.35 -10.35 -9.32
C LEU A 268 -3.02 -11.55 -10.22
N SER A 269 -2.96 -12.73 -9.64
CA SER A 269 -2.76 -13.98 -10.36
C SER A 269 -3.50 -15.15 -9.70
N ILE A 270 -3.52 -16.28 -10.39
CA ILE A 270 -3.82 -17.58 -9.79
C ILE A 270 -2.49 -18.33 -9.63
N ALA A 271 -2.10 -18.62 -8.39
CA ALA A 271 -1.00 -19.53 -8.11
C ALA A 271 -1.34 -20.93 -8.61
N LEU A 272 -0.45 -21.53 -9.37
CA LEU A 272 -0.61 -22.88 -9.92
C LEU A 272 0.24 -23.85 -9.10
N ARG A 273 -0.41 -24.81 -8.44
CA ARG A 273 0.31 -25.73 -7.51
C ARG A 273 1.07 -26.80 -8.28
N THR A 274 2.39 -26.74 -8.18
CA THR A 274 3.30 -27.74 -8.73
C THR A 274 3.89 -28.68 -7.67
N VAL A 275 3.96 -28.23 -6.41
CA VAL A 275 4.42 -29.01 -5.27
C VAL A 275 3.25 -29.87 -4.78
N ARG A 276 3.19 -31.11 -5.29
CA ARG A 276 2.10 -32.06 -5.08
C ARG A 276 2.62 -33.50 -5.13
N THR A 277 1.93 -34.39 -4.42
CA THR A 277 2.23 -35.84 -4.42
C THR A 277 1.53 -36.61 -5.53
N ASP A 278 0.36 -36.11 -5.99
CA ASP A 278 -0.45 -36.71 -7.04
C ASP A 278 0.07 -36.35 -8.45
N ASP A 279 -0.44 -37.02 -9.45
CA ASP A 279 -0.13 -36.75 -10.86
C ASP A 279 -1.07 -35.63 -11.37
N SER A 280 -0.57 -34.39 -11.34
CA SER A 280 -1.33 -33.22 -11.78
C SER A 280 -0.83 -32.69 -13.11
N PRO A 281 -1.73 -32.34 -14.03
CA PRO A 281 -1.38 -31.64 -15.29
C PRO A 281 -0.54 -30.37 -15.06
N LEU A 282 -0.73 -29.69 -13.92
CA LEU A 282 -0.01 -28.46 -13.58
C LEU A 282 1.49 -28.65 -13.33
N LYS A 283 2.00 -29.89 -13.24
CA LYS A 283 3.45 -30.15 -13.18
C LYS A 283 4.15 -29.85 -14.51
N ASP A 284 3.43 -29.96 -15.63
CA ASP A 284 3.96 -29.63 -16.95
C ASP A 284 3.88 -28.14 -17.25
N ALA A 285 5.03 -27.49 -17.51
CA ALA A 285 5.08 -26.07 -17.84
C ALA A 285 4.30 -25.71 -19.12
N ARG A 286 4.15 -26.63 -20.07
CA ARG A 286 3.35 -26.42 -21.29
C ARG A 286 1.88 -26.22 -20.94
N VAL A 287 1.36 -27.00 -19.99
CA VAL A 287 0.01 -26.84 -19.46
C VAL A 287 -0.15 -25.47 -18.80
N ARG A 288 0.74 -25.08 -17.90
CA ARG A 288 0.66 -23.78 -17.22
C ARG A 288 0.74 -22.60 -18.18
N ARG A 289 1.56 -22.70 -19.24
CA ARG A 289 1.60 -21.70 -20.32
C ARG A 289 0.33 -21.68 -21.14
N ALA A 290 -0.27 -22.85 -21.40
CA ALA A 290 -1.55 -22.93 -22.10
C ALA A 290 -2.65 -22.15 -21.36
N LEU A 291 -2.74 -22.29 -20.01
CA LEU A 291 -3.71 -21.53 -19.22
C LEU A 291 -3.50 -20.02 -19.37
N ASN A 292 -2.24 -19.54 -19.48
CA ASN A 292 -1.94 -18.14 -19.69
C ASN A 292 -2.36 -17.60 -21.06
N TYR A 293 -2.25 -18.41 -22.13
CA TYR A 293 -2.72 -18.03 -23.47
C TYR A 293 -4.26 -18.13 -23.63
N ALA A 294 -4.91 -18.93 -22.78
CA ALA A 294 -6.35 -19.19 -22.90
C ALA A 294 -7.24 -18.07 -22.37
N VAL A 295 -6.73 -17.20 -21.49
CA VAL A 295 -7.54 -16.16 -20.83
C VAL A 295 -7.45 -14.84 -21.57
N ASP A 296 -8.61 -14.30 -22.00
CA ASP A 296 -8.72 -12.96 -22.58
C ASP A 296 -8.67 -11.88 -21.47
N LYS A 297 -7.46 -11.60 -21.05
CA LYS A 297 -7.16 -10.64 -19.98
C LYS A 297 -7.49 -9.21 -20.36
N GLN A 298 -7.35 -8.87 -21.66
CA GLN A 298 -7.68 -7.53 -22.15
C GLN A 298 -9.18 -7.26 -22.03
N SER A 299 -10.03 -8.24 -22.34
CA SER A 299 -11.48 -8.11 -22.11
C SER A 299 -11.84 -7.90 -20.64
N ILE A 300 -11.08 -8.50 -19.71
CA ILE A 300 -11.26 -8.25 -18.28
C ILE A 300 -10.93 -6.78 -17.94
N VAL A 301 -9.80 -6.27 -18.46
CA VAL A 301 -9.41 -4.87 -18.26
C VAL A 301 -10.46 -3.92 -18.82
N ASP A 302 -10.89 -4.14 -20.06
CA ASP A 302 -11.75 -3.20 -20.79
C ASP A 302 -13.19 -3.20 -20.28
N PHE A 303 -13.76 -4.39 -20.01
CA PHE A 303 -15.20 -4.55 -19.76
C PHE A 303 -15.55 -4.82 -18.30
N ILE A 304 -14.66 -5.37 -17.49
CA ILE A 304 -14.91 -5.58 -16.06
C ILE A 304 -14.29 -4.46 -15.22
N LEU A 305 -13.12 -3.95 -15.61
CA LEU A 305 -12.40 -2.95 -14.85
C LEU A 305 -12.37 -1.56 -15.52
N GLY A 306 -13.14 -1.36 -16.60
CA GLY A 306 -13.30 -0.04 -17.24
C GLY A 306 -12.00 0.63 -17.68
N GLY A 307 -10.95 -0.13 -18.00
CA GLY A 307 -9.65 0.38 -18.43
C GLY A 307 -8.81 0.98 -17.30
N THR A 308 -9.12 0.69 -16.05
CA THR A 308 -8.42 1.29 -14.89
C THR A 308 -7.11 0.61 -14.52
N THR A 309 -6.76 -0.49 -15.19
CA THR A 309 -5.54 -1.23 -14.93
C THR A 309 -4.90 -1.74 -16.22
N ARG A 310 -3.82 -2.48 -16.10
CA ARG A 310 -3.08 -3.11 -17.21
C ARG A 310 -3.11 -4.64 -17.07
N VAL A 311 -2.98 -5.34 -18.20
CA VAL A 311 -2.75 -6.79 -18.21
C VAL A 311 -1.36 -7.09 -17.64
N ALA A 312 -1.28 -8.11 -16.80
CA ALA A 312 0.00 -8.64 -16.30
C ALA A 312 0.40 -9.90 -17.08
N HIS A 313 1.68 -10.01 -17.43
CA HIS A 313 2.25 -11.19 -18.11
C HIS A 313 3.45 -11.77 -17.37
N GLN A 314 3.92 -11.08 -16.36
CA GLN A 314 5.11 -11.41 -15.58
C GLN A 314 4.95 -10.95 -14.13
N PRO A 315 5.77 -11.42 -13.19
CA PRO A 315 5.62 -11.11 -11.76
C PRO A 315 6.01 -9.69 -11.36
N SER A 316 6.40 -8.85 -12.29
CA SER A 316 6.83 -7.48 -12.05
C SER A 316 6.10 -6.51 -12.97
N THR A 317 5.81 -5.30 -12.51
CA THR A 317 5.21 -4.22 -13.32
C THR A 317 6.29 -3.33 -13.93
N PRO A 318 6.00 -2.55 -14.99
CA PRO A 318 6.97 -1.64 -15.61
C PRO A 318 7.61 -0.64 -14.65
N ASP A 319 6.97 -0.37 -13.52
CA ASP A 319 7.42 0.59 -12.51
C ASP A 319 8.41 -0.02 -11.49
N LEU A 320 8.72 -1.32 -11.62
CA LEU A 320 9.61 -2.05 -10.70
C LEU A 320 10.95 -2.43 -11.34
N ILE A 321 11.99 -2.46 -10.51
CA ILE A 321 13.36 -2.83 -10.89
C ILE A 321 13.48 -4.20 -11.57
N GLY A 322 12.60 -5.15 -11.26
CA GLY A 322 12.61 -6.51 -11.81
C GLY A 322 11.81 -6.69 -13.10
N TYR A 323 11.21 -5.64 -13.64
CA TYR A 323 10.47 -5.74 -14.91
C TYR A 323 11.42 -6.04 -16.06
N ASN A 324 11.06 -7.05 -16.87
CA ASN A 324 11.81 -7.40 -18.07
C ASN A 324 11.01 -6.99 -19.33
N PRO A 325 11.43 -5.93 -20.05
CA PRO A 325 10.70 -5.47 -21.23
C PRO A 325 10.81 -6.40 -22.44
N GLU A 326 11.74 -7.36 -22.39
CA GLU A 326 11.93 -8.36 -23.46
C GLU A 326 11.04 -9.62 -23.24
N ALA A 327 10.35 -9.70 -22.09
CA ALA A 327 9.45 -10.81 -21.81
C ALA A 327 8.23 -10.74 -22.73
N GLU A 328 8.10 -11.68 -23.66
CA GLU A 328 6.97 -11.79 -24.59
C GLU A 328 5.65 -11.88 -23.83
N PRO A 329 4.60 -11.12 -24.18
CA PRO A 329 3.31 -11.21 -23.54
C PRO A 329 2.64 -12.57 -23.80
N PHE A 330 1.75 -12.98 -22.90
CA PHE A 330 0.80 -14.06 -23.13
C PHE A 330 -0.47 -13.47 -23.75
N ASP A 331 -0.41 -13.12 -25.04
CA ASP A 331 -1.56 -12.64 -25.76
C ASP A 331 -2.65 -13.73 -25.84
N TYR A 332 -3.92 -13.32 -25.80
CA TYR A 332 -5.04 -14.24 -25.90
C TYR A 332 -4.97 -15.05 -27.20
N ASN A 333 -4.76 -16.35 -27.08
CA ASN A 333 -4.64 -17.28 -28.21
C ASN A 333 -5.09 -18.69 -27.78
N PRO A 334 -6.41 -18.95 -27.81
CA PRO A 334 -6.95 -20.24 -27.39
C PRO A 334 -6.49 -21.40 -28.30
N GLU A 335 -6.20 -21.17 -29.59
CA GLU A 335 -5.67 -22.18 -30.50
C GLU A 335 -4.25 -22.62 -30.04
N ARG A 336 -3.40 -21.65 -29.68
CA ARG A 336 -2.06 -21.96 -29.12
C ARG A 336 -2.17 -22.68 -27.78
N ALA A 337 -3.12 -22.31 -26.94
CA ALA A 337 -3.41 -22.99 -25.69
C ALA A 337 -3.79 -24.46 -25.91
N GLN A 338 -4.73 -24.74 -26.82
CA GLN A 338 -5.12 -26.10 -27.17
C GLN A 338 -3.96 -26.91 -27.76
N GLN A 339 -3.13 -26.30 -28.60
CA GLN A 339 -1.92 -26.95 -29.13
C GLN A 339 -0.98 -27.37 -28.01
N LEU A 340 -0.69 -26.49 -27.04
CA LEU A 340 0.17 -26.77 -25.90
C LEU A 340 -0.40 -27.89 -25.01
N LEU A 341 -1.73 -27.91 -24.80
CA LEU A 341 -2.39 -29.00 -24.07
C LEU A 341 -2.24 -30.33 -24.80
N ALA A 342 -2.45 -30.35 -26.13
CA ALA A 342 -2.27 -31.55 -26.92
C ALA A 342 -0.81 -32.05 -26.93
N GLU A 343 0.19 -31.16 -27.05
CA GLU A 343 1.61 -31.47 -26.95
C GLU A 343 1.98 -32.04 -25.57
N ALA A 344 1.25 -31.64 -24.51
CA ALA A 344 1.42 -32.15 -23.15
C ALA A 344 0.65 -33.44 -22.87
N GLY A 345 -0.17 -33.93 -23.82
CA GLY A 345 -0.98 -35.14 -23.67
C GLY A 345 -2.38 -34.94 -23.10
N TYR A 346 -2.87 -33.71 -23.08
CA TYR A 346 -4.17 -33.32 -22.52
C TYR A 346 -5.12 -32.72 -23.59
N ALA A 347 -5.14 -33.29 -24.80
CA ALA A 347 -6.00 -32.81 -25.89
C ALA A 347 -7.50 -32.83 -25.56
N ASP A 348 -7.92 -33.76 -24.71
CA ASP A 348 -9.31 -33.93 -24.27
C ASP A 348 -9.69 -33.00 -23.07
N GLY A 349 -8.73 -32.20 -22.60
CA GLY A 349 -8.90 -31.37 -21.41
C GLY A 349 -8.85 -32.12 -20.08
N PHE A 350 -9.13 -31.40 -18.98
CA PHE A 350 -9.13 -31.93 -17.62
C PHE A 350 -9.81 -30.96 -16.65
N PRO A 351 -10.27 -31.44 -15.48
CA PRO A 351 -10.83 -30.57 -14.45
C PRO A 351 -9.74 -29.95 -13.59
N LEU A 352 -9.98 -28.71 -13.09
CA LEU A 352 -9.20 -28.03 -12.05
C LEU A 352 -10.11 -27.47 -10.98
N LYS A 353 -9.57 -27.26 -9.78
CA LYS A 353 -10.25 -26.63 -8.65
C LYS A 353 -9.45 -25.42 -8.21
N PHE A 354 -10.03 -24.24 -8.36
CA PHE A 354 -9.44 -23.00 -7.91
C PHE A 354 -10.13 -22.45 -6.68
N SER A 355 -9.35 -22.14 -5.65
CA SER A 355 -9.83 -21.44 -4.45
C SER A 355 -9.60 -19.94 -4.62
N VAL A 356 -10.66 -19.15 -4.52
CA VAL A 356 -10.59 -17.70 -4.67
C VAL A 356 -11.19 -17.02 -3.44
N TYR A 357 -10.59 -15.94 -2.97
CA TYR A 357 -11.20 -15.09 -1.96
C TYR A 357 -11.54 -13.73 -2.55
N GLY A 358 -12.68 -13.18 -2.14
CA GLY A 358 -13.17 -11.89 -2.61
C GLY A 358 -12.61 -10.72 -1.81
N GLY A 359 -12.60 -9.55 -2.44
CA GLY A 359 -12.14 -8.29 -1.83
C GLY A 359 -10.69 -7.91 -2.16
N LEU A 360 -10.05 -8.62 -3.10
CA LEU A 360 -8.76 -8.23 -3.68
C LEU A 360 -8.90 -6.99 -4.56
N LEU A 361 -9.93 -6.98 -5.41
CA LEU A 361 -10.29 -5.90 -6.30
C LEU A 361 -11.82 -5.77 -6.37
N PRO A 362 -12.36 -4.57 -6.61
CA PRO A 362 -13.76 -4.43 -7.01
C PRO A 362 -14.05 -5.29 -8.25
N GLY A 363 -15.10 -6.12 -8.20
CA GLY A 363 -15.46 -6.97 -9.33
C GLY A 363 -14.64 -8.26 -9.49
N ASP A 364 -13.77 -8.62 -8.58
CA ASP A 364 -12.89 -9.81 -8.66
C ASP A 364 -13.65 -11.13 -8.86
N SER A 365 -14.84 -11.23 -8.33
CA SER A 365 -15.74 -12.38 -8.57
C SER A 365 -16.06 -12.55 -10.07
N LEU A 366 -16.28 -11.46 -10.82
CA LEU A 366 -16.50 -11.49 -12.27
C LEU A 366 -15.20 -11.84 -13.03
N ILE A 367 -14.06 -11.37 -12.54
CA ILE A 367 -12.74 -11.71 -13.09
C ILE A 367 -12.54 -13.23 -13.05
N PHE A 368 -12.75 -13.86 -11.88
CA PHE A 368 -12.55 -15.30 -11.74
C PHE A 368 -13.57 -16.13 -12.54
N GLN A 369 -14.82 -15.66 -12.67
CA GLN A 369 -15.82 -16.30 -13.52
C GLN A 369 -15.41 -16.23 -15.00
N LYS A 370 -14.90 -15.08 -15.46
CA LYS A 370 -14.38 -14.94 -16.84
C LYS A 370 -13.18 -15.87 -17.07
N VAL A 371 -12.26 -15.95 -16.12
CA VAL A 371 -11.13 -16.89 -16.18
C VAL A 371 -11.63 -18.33 -16.34
N ALA A 372 -12.58 -18.77 -15.53
CA ALA A 372 -13.13 -20.12 -15.60
C ALA A 372 -13.84 -20.37 -16.96
N GLN A 373 -14.58 -19.38 -17.46
CA GLN A 373 -15.25 -19.46 -18.77
C GLN A 373 -14.24 -19.63 -19.93
N ASP A 374 -13.16 -18.85 -19.92
CA ASP A 374 -12.14 -18.92 -20.97
C ASP A 374 -11.37 -20.25 -20.95
N LEU A 375 -11.06 -20.75 -19.75
CA LEU A 375 -10.42 -22.05 -19.59
C LEU A 375 -11.34 -23.20 -20.06
N ALA A 376 -12.64 -23.12 -19.79
CA ALA A 376 -13.60 -24.10 -20.29
C ALA A 376 -13.65 -24.17 -21.84
N ALA A 377 -13.40 -23.03 -22.52
CA ALA A 377 -13.38 -22.98 -23.99
C ALA A 377 -12.22 -23.81 -24.61
N ILE A 378 -11.19 -24.11 -23.86
CA ILE A 378 -10.07 -24.97 -24.25
C ILE A 378 -10.14 -26.38 -23.64
N GLY A 379 -11.26 -26.76 -23.00
CA GLY A 379 -11.47 -28.07 -22.40
C GLY A 379 -10.97 -28.16 -20.93
N VAL A 380 -10.56 -27.07 -20.30
CA VAL A 380 -10.17 -27.07 -18.88
C VAL A 380 -11.33 -26.58 -18.04
N ASP A 381 -12.01 -27.52 -17.37
CA ASP A 381 -13.20 -27.25 -16.55
C ASP A 381 -12.79 -26.82 -15.13
N VAL A 382 -13.11 -25.59 -14.73
CA VAL A 382 -12.68 -25.01 -13.47
C VAL A 382 -13.82 -24.92 -12.47
N GLU A 383 -13.73 -25.66 -11.38
CA GLU A 383 -14.56 -25.50 -10.19
C GLU A 383 -14.00 -24.31 -9.34
N LEU A 384 -14.74 -23.19 -9.29
CA LEU A 384 -14.40 -22.06 -8.42
C LEU A 384 -14.95 -22.27 -7.02
N ARG A 385 -14.08 -22.24 -6.02
CA ARG A 385 -14.42 -22.33 -4.59
C ARG A 385 -14.12 -21.01 -3.89
N GLN A 386 -15.16 -20.30 -3.52
CA GLN A 386 -14.98 -19.08 -2.73
C GLN A 386 -14.71 -19.41 -1.27
N ILE A 387 -13.67 -18.80 -0.70
CA ILE A 387 -13.26 -18.94 0.71
C ILE A 387 -13.19 -17.56 1.37
N SER A 388 -13.22 -17.55 2.71
CA SER A 388 -12.99 -16.33 3.48
C SER A 388 -11.50 -15.95 3.50
N PHE A 389 -11.20 -14.66 3.70
CA PHE A 389 -9.80 -14.22 3.85
C PHE A 389 -9.07 -14.89 5.04
N PRO A 390 -9.67 -15.08 6.23
CA PRO A 390 -9.04 -15.86 7.29
C PRO A 390 -8.73 -17.31 6.90
N ASP A 391 -9.61 -17.98 6.14
CA ASP A 391 -9.34 -19.34 5.66
C ASP A 391 -8.21 -19.34 4.63
N TYR A 392 -8.17 -18.35 3.74
CA TYR A 392 -7.06 -18.18 2.79
C TYR A 392 -5.72 -18.05 3.52
N VAL A 393 -5.63 -17.14 4.51
CA VAL A 393 -4.42 -16.91 5.29
C VAL A 393 -4.00 -18.20 6.03
N ARG A 394 -4.94 -18.88 6.67
CA ARG A 394 -4.67 -20.16 7.35
C ARG A 394 -4.09 -21.21 6.39
N ARG A 395 -4.68 -21.37 5.21
CA ARG A 395 -4.22 -22.32 4.19
C ARG A 395 -2.83 -21.96 3.68
N LEU A 396 -2.58 -20.69 3.42
CA LEU A 396 -1.30 -20.21 2.89
C LEU A 396 -0.12 -20.51 3.84
N PHE A 397 -0.33 -20.37 5.16
CA PHE A 397 0.72 -20.65 6.15
C PHE A 397 0.85 -22.11 6.55
N ASN A 398 -0.22 -22.90 6.43
CA ASN A 398 -0.22 -24.30 6.84
C ASN A 398 -0.05 -25.31 5.69
N ALA A 399 0.12 -24.80 4.44
CA ALA A 399 0.12 -25.63 3.22
C ALA A 399 -1.13 -26.50 3.04
N ASP A 400 -2.28 -26.08 3.58
CA ASP A 400 -3.54 -26.83 3.56
C ASP A 400 -4.28 -26.61 2.21
N TRP A 401 -3.64 -27.09 1.13
CA TRP A 401 -4.12 -26.94 -0.24
C TRP A 401 -4.44 -28.26 -0.95
N GLU A 402 -4.48 -29.38 -0.24
CA GLU A 402 -4.55 -30.71 -0.85
C GLU A 402 -5.75 -30.92 -1.78
N ASP A 403 -6.85 -30.24 -1.53
CA ASP A 403 -8.10 -30.36 -2.25
C ASP A 403 -8.25 -29.38 -3.42
N ILE A 404 -7.23 -28.56 -3.73
CA ILE A 404 -7.27 -27.54 -4.80
C ILE A 404 -6.00 -27.53 -5.66
N ASP A 405 -6.14 -27.06 -6.88
CA ASP A 405 -5.10 -27.03 -7.92
C ASP A 405 -4.45 -25.65 -8.05
N GLY A 406 -5.19 -24.60 -7.74
CA GLY A 406 -4.69 -23.24 -7.72
C GLY A 406 -5.52 -22.34 -6.81
N PHE A 407 -4.98 -21.16 -6.52
CA PHE A 407 -5.66 -20.19 -5.66
C PHE A 407 -5.31 -18.74 -6.06
N SER A 408 -6.27 -17.83 -5.85
CA SER A 408 -6.04 -16.40 -6.10
C SER A 408 -4.97 -15.88 -5.15
N ILE A 409 -4.03 -15.11 -5.69
CA ILE A 409 -2.93 -14.54 -4.93
C ILE A 409 -2.51 -13.19 -5.52
N GLY A 410 -2.17 -12.26 -4.63
CA GLY A 410 -1.51 -11.02 -4.99
C GLY A 410 0.01 -11.14 -4.87
N TRP A 411 0.74 -10.74 -5.92
CA TRP A 411 2.18 -10.47 -5.83
C TRP A 411 2.34 -9.07 -5.23
N MET A 412 2.44 -9.01 -3.90
CA MET A 412 2.38 -7.77 -3.13
C MET A 412 3.72 -7.03 -3.15
N ASN A 413 4.12 -6.55 -4.32
CA ASN A 413 5.38 -5.84 -4.54
C ASN A 413 5.40 -4.44 -3.90
N MET A 414 4.24 -3.82 -3.72
CA MET A 414 4.12 -2.45 -3.22
C MET A 414 4.74 -2.22 -1.83
N ASN A 415 4.79 -3.25 -0.97
CA ASN A 415 5.28 -3.10 0.39
C ASN A 415 6.76 -2.67 0.45
N LEU A 416 7.55 -3.12 -0.51
CA LEU A 416 8.98 -2.82 -0.60
C LEU A 416 9.34 -2.13 -1.92
N TRP A 417 8.39 -1.96 -2.83
CA TRP A 417 8.61 -1.56 -4.22
C TRP A 417 9.70 -2.42 -4.88
N ASP A 418 9.63 -3.72 -4.60
CA ASP A 418 10.60 -4.69 -5.05
C ASP A 418 9.95 -6.08 -5.14
N PRO A 419 10.25 -6.88 -6.19
CA PRO A 419 9.64 -8.19 -6.39
C PRO A 419 10.26 -9.31 -5.56
N GLN A 420 11.37 -9.08 -4.84
CA GLN A 420 12.13 -10.11 -4.12
C GLN A 420 11.23 -10.96 -3.20
N LYS A 421 10.37 -10.30 -2.41
CA LYS A 421 9.48 -11.01 -1.47
C LYS A 421 8.48 -11.91 -2.19
N ALA A 422 7.98 -11.48 -3.34
CA ALA A 422 7.09 -12.29 -4.16
C ALA A 422 7.84 -13.47 -4.78
N PHE A 423 9.09 -13.29 -5.21
CA PHE A 423 9.92 -14.38 -5.71
C PHE A 423 10.21 -15.43 -4.64
N GLU A 424 10.49 -15.00 -3.40
CA GLU A 424 10.67 -15.91 -2.25
C GLU A 424 9.41 -16.73 -1.96
N GLN A 425 8.23 -16.12 -2.11
CA GLN A 425 6.94 -16.81 -1.93
C GLN A 425 6.69 -17.86 -3.03
N PHE A 426 7.14 -17.61 -4.27
CA PHE A 426 7.08 -18.54 -5.39
C PHE A 426 8.38 -19.34 -5.54
N SER A 427 8.92 -19.82 -4.43
CA SER A 427 10.19 -20.57 -4.39
C SER A 427 10.06 -21.86 -3.63
N CYS A 428 11.06 -22.73 -3.81
CA CYS A 428 11.19 -23.99 -3.06
C CYS A 428 11.45 -23.76 -1.56
N ALA A 429 11.98 -22.58 -1.18
CA ALA A 429 12.31 -22.23 0.19
C ALA A 429 11.16 -21.59 0.96
N TYR A 430 10.00 -21.34 0.32
CA TYR A 430 8.82 -20.83 1.04
C TYR A 430 8.41 -21.82 2.14
N THR A 431 7.99 -21.32 3.29
CA THR A 431 7.63 -22.15 4.47
C THR A 431 6.59 -23.22 4.15
N ALA A 432 5.67 -22.92 3.25
CA ALA A 432 4.61 -23.81 2.78
C ALA A 432 4.58 -23.80 1.25
N PRO A 433 5.58 -24.43 0.56
CA PRO A 433 5.78 -24.25 -0.87
C PRO A 433 4.61 -24.84 -1.66
N PHE A 434 4.06 -24.04 -2.55
CA PHE A 434 3.04 -24.46 -3.53
C PHE A 434 3.59 -24.49 -4.95
N TYR A 435 4.65 -23.75 -5.21
CA TYR A 435 5.43 -23.73 -6.44
C TYR A 435 6.91 -23.91 -6.12
N CYS A 436 7.64 -24.65 -6.95
CA CYS A 436 9.06 -24.84 -6.82
C CYS A 436 9.70 -25.01 -8.21
N ASP A 437 10.71 -24.21 -8.48
CA ASP A 437 11.62 -24.32 -9.60
C ASP A 437 13.05 -24.25 -9.05
N GLU A 438 13.70 -25.42 -8.94
CA GLU A 438 15.04 -25.55 -8.33
C GLU A 438 16.09 -24.70 -9.05
N GLU A 439 15.95 -24.50 -10.37
CA GLU A 439 16.90 -23.70 -11.15
C GLU A 439 16.73 -22.17 -10.90
N SER A 440 15.59 -21.72 -10.37
CA SER A 440 15.40 -20.34 -9.93
C SER A 440 16.05 -20.03 -8.58
N MET A 441 16.30 -21.05 -7.75
CA MET A 441 16.76 -20.85 -6.37
C MET A 441 18.09 -20.07 -6.27
N PRO A 442 19.17 -20.45 -7.02
CA PRO A 442 20.42 -19.71 -6.96
C PRO A 442 20.30 -18.24 -7.36
N LEU A 443 19.38 -17.92 -8.30
CA LEU A 443 19.13 -16.56 -8.76
C LEU A 443 18.40 -15.74 -7.67
N ILE A 444 17.39 -16.33 -7.03
CA ILE A 444 16.61 -15.70 -5.95
C ILE A 444 17.53 -15.40 -4.75
N GLU A 445 18.37 -16.36 -4.36
CA GLU A 445 19.35 -16.20 -3.28
C GLU A 445 20.42 -15.13 -3.61
N ALA A 446 20.94 -15.13 -4.85
CA ALA A 446 21.87 -14.12 -5.29
C ALA A 446 21.27 -12.72 -5.29
N ALA A 447 20.02 -12.55 -5.79
CA ALA A 447 19.34 -11.27 -5.81
C ALA A 447 19.01 -10.74 -4.40
N ALA A 448 18.76 -11.64 -3.44
CA ALA A 448 18.50 -11.28 -2.05
C ALA A 448 19.70 -10.61 -1.36
N SER A 449 20.92 -10.90 -1.80
CA SER A 449 22.17 -10.43 -1.19
C SER A 449 23.04 -9.54 -2.08
N GLU A 450 22.67 -9.32 -3.35
CA GLU A 450 23.44 -8.48 -4.28
C GLU A 450 23.26 -6.99 -3.96
N MET A 451 24.37 -6.35 -3.54
CA MET A 451 24.39 -4.95 -3.13
C MET A 451 24.59 -3.96 -4.28
N ASP A 452 25.08 -4.42 -5.44
CA ASP A 452 25.18 -3.59 -6.65
C ASP A 452 23.79 -3.52 -7.33
N PRO A 453 23.18 -2.34 -7.42
CA PRO A 453 21.81 -2.21 -7.92
C PRO A 453 21.66 -2.62 -9.40
N VAL A 454 22.73 -2.47 -10.22
CA VAL A 454 22.68 -2.84 -11.63
C VAL A 454 22.71 -4.36 -11.79
N LYS A 455 23.60 -5.02 -11.03
CA LYS A 455 23.66 -6.49 -11.05
C LYS A 455 22.40 -7.10 -10.46
N ARG A 456 21.89 -6.51 -9.37
CA ARG A 456 20.64 -6.95 -8.76
C ARG A 456 19.46 -6.83 -9.71
N ALA A 457 19.35 -5.71 -10.44
CA ALA A 457 18.31 -5.53 -11.45
C ALA A 457 18.37 -6.63 -12.53
N ALA A 458 19.57 -6.98 -13.02
CA ALA A 458 19.74 -8.04 -14.01
C ALA A 458 19.30 -9.41 -13.45
N LEU A 459 19.66 -9.74 -12.21
CA LEU A 459 19.20 -10.98 -11.55
C LEU A 459 17.67 -11.02 -11.41
N LEU A 460 17.06 -9.93 -10.96
CA LEU A 460 15.60 -9.84 -10.82
C LEU A 460 14.88 -9.98 -12.17
N GLN A 461 15.43 -9.41 -13.24
CA GLN A 461 14.88 -9.55 -14.60
C GLN A 461 15.03 -10.99 -15.12
N GLU A 462 16.12 -11.66 -14.81
CA GLU A 462 16.30 -13.07 -15.17
C GLU A 462 15.32 -13.98 -14.43
N ILE A 463 15.12 -13.76 -13.12
CA ILE A 463 14.12 -14.49 -12.33
C ILE A 463 12.70 -14.25 -12.91
N THR A 464 12.38 -12.98 -13.22
CA THR A 464 11.11 -12.62 -13.82
C THR A 464 10.83 -13.38 -15.11
N LEU A 465 11.81 -13.38 -16.03
CA LEU A 465 11.69 -14.09 -17.31
C LEU A 465 11.50 -15.60 -17.09
N ARG A 466 12.28 -16.17 -16.17
CA ARG A 466 12.19 -17.59 -15.87
C ARG A 466 10.83 -17.97 -15.27
N LEU A 467 10.35 -17.27 -14.23
CA LEU A 467 9.04 -17.55 -13.63
C LEU A 467 7.90 -17.37 -14.65
N ARG A 468 8.02 -16.37 -15.52
CA ARG A 468 7.09 -16.16 -16.64
C ARG A 468 7.12 -17.35 -17.59
N ASP A 469 8.29 -17.80 -18.07
CA ASP A 469 8.43 -18.86 -19.06
C ASP A 469 8.03 -20.23 -18.51
N GLN A 470 8.23 -20.45 -17.24
CA GLN A 470 7.75 -21.63 -16.53
C GLN A 470 6.22 -21.58 -16.23
N GLY A 471 5.57 -20.44 -16.45
CA GLY A 471 4.15 -20.28 -16.10
C GLY A 471 3.92 -20.50 -14.63
N ALA A 472 4.74 -19.90 -13.75
CA ALA A 472 4.67 -20.08 -12.30
C ALA A 472 3.29 -19.70 -11.73
N ALA A 473 2.59 -18.80 -12.40
CA ALA A 473 1.21 -18.44 -12.13
C ALA A 473 0.44 -18.20 -13.41
N LEU A 474 -0.88 -18.21 -13.34
CA LEU A 474 -1.74 -17.58 -14.35
C LEU A 474 -1.78 -16.10 -14.03
N TRP A 475 -0.95 -15.31 -14.71
CA TRP A 475 -0.85 -13.86 -14.58
C TRP A 475 -2.13 -13.22 -15.12
N LEU A 476 -2.72 -12.30 -14.38
CA LEU A 476 -3.96 -11.67 -14.78
C LEU A 476 -3.79 -10.16 -15.01
N LEU A 477 -3.67 -9.39 -13.94
CA LEU A 477 -3.81 -7.95 -13.96
C LEU A 477 -2.84 -7.30 -12.98
N GLU A 478 -2.46 -6.05 -13.26
CA GLU A 478 -1.86 -5.18 -12.25
C GLU A 478 -2.97 -4.66 -11.32
N PHE A 479 -2.62 -4.38 -10.07
CA PHE A 479 -3.56 -3.74 -9.17
C PHE A 479 -3.66 -2.24 -9.48
N SER A 480 -4.81 -1.67 -9.19
CA SER A 480 -5.03 -0.23 -9.18
C SER A 480 -6.06 0.14 -8.11
N GLY A 481 -6.01 1.36 -7.63
CA GLY A 481 -7.03 1.92 -6.76
C GLY A 481 -7.77 3.05 -7.45
N VAL A 482 -9.04 3.24 -7.10
CA VAL A 482 -9.83 4.39 -7.56
C VAL A 482 -10.15 5.26 -6.36
N VAL A 483 -9.80 6.53 -6.45
CA VAL A 483 -10.06 7.55 -5.43
C VAL A 483 -10.86 8.67 -6.06
N GLY A 484 -11.90 9.10 -5.36
CA GLY A 484 -12.74 10.21 -5.78
C GLY A 484 -12.67 11.37 -4.80
N PHE A 485 -12.76 12.59 -5.34
CA PHE A 485 -12.75 13.83 -4.58
C PHE A 485 -13.91 14.73 -4.99
N GLN A 486 -14.36 15.57 -4.07
CA GLN A 486 -15.22 16.72 -4.40
C GLN A 486 -14.48 17.70 -5.32
N PRO A 487 -15.19 18.51 -6.10
CA PRO A 487 -14.58 19.59 -6.85
C PRO A 487 -13.75 20.52 -5.93
N GLY A 488 -12.62 21.00 -6.44
CA GLY A 488 -11.68 21.83 -5.69
C GLY A 488 -10.56 21.08 -5.00
N TYR A 489 -10.73 19.79 -4.67
CA TYR A 489 -9.67 18.97 -4.12
C TYR A 489 -8.83 18.31 -5.23
N SER A 490 -7.52 18.30 -5.07
CA SER A 490 -6.57 17.64 -5.96
C SER A 490 -5.31 17.23 -5.22
N THR A 491 -4.59 16.25 -5.79
CA THR A 491 -3.25 15.85 -5.35
C THR A 491 -2.53 15.15 -6.50
N ASP A 492 -1.21 15.29 -6.58
CA ASP A 492 -0.34 14.54 -7.47
C ASP A 492 0.48 13.49 -6.70
N ARG A 493 0.34 13.43 -5.37
CA ARG A 493 1.13 12.59 -4.48
C ARG A 493 0.31 11.61 -3.65
N PHE A 494 -0.77 11.09 -4.20
CA PHE A 494 -1.58 10.09 -3.51
C PHE A 494 -0.95 8.70 -3.64
N ARG A 495 -0.84 8.00 -2.52
CA ARG A 495 -0.33 6.62 -2.45
C ARG A 495 -1.46 5.65 -2.17
N ILE A 496 -1.44 4.51 -2.85
CA ILE A 496 -2.47 3.46 -2.66
C ILE A 496 -2.35 2.77 -1.28
N ASP A 497 -1.15 2.74 -0.70
CA ASP A 497 -0.85 2.10 0.58
C ASP A 497 -1.08 3.01 1.80
N GLY A 498 -1.42 4.26 1.58
CA GLY A 498 -1.72 5.21 2.65
C GLY A 498 -1.93 6.62 2.11
N SER A 499 -2.97 7.27 2.61
CA SER A 499 -3.30 8.63 2.22
C SER A 499 -2.29 9.60 2.81
N VAL A 500 -1.70 10.43 1.98
CA VAL A 500 -0.78 11.50 2.36
C VAL A 500 -1.58 12.78 2.32
N TYR A 501 -2.32 13.06 3.41
CA TYR A 501 -3.31 14.14 3.47
C TYR A 501 -2.68 15.53 3.33
N GLU A 502 -1.44 15.71 3.79
CA GLU A 502 -0.69 16.95 3.67
C GLU A 502 -0.42 17.38 2.21
N ASN A 503 -0.49 16.44 1.28
CA ASN A 503 -0.29 16.72 -0.15
C ASN A 503 -1.62 16.98 -0.90
N ILE A 504 -2.75 16.96 -0.20
CA ILE A 504 -4.03 17.30 -0.81
C ILE A 504 -4.19 18.80 -0.80
N THR A 505 -4.37 19.38 -1.99
CA THR A 505 -4.65 20.81 -2.16
C THR A 505 -6.14 21.05 -2.27
N TYR A 506 -6.59 22.20 -1.81
CA TYR A 506 -7.95 22.66 -1.97
C TYR A 506 -7.95 24.07 -2.56
N ILE A 507 -8.70 24.26 -3.63
CA ILE A 507 -8.93 25.55 -4.27
C ILE A 507 -10.44 25.80 -4.26
N GLU A 508 -10.85 26.81 -3.51
CA GLU A 508 -12.25 27.26 -3.48
C GLU A 508 -12.65 27.73 -4.88
N GLN A 509 -13.78 27.22 -5.40
CA GLN A 509 -14.26 27.50 -6.75
C GLN A 509 -15.21 28.71 -6.77
#